data_d6d58c3b0b59dbbf6ef1c55fac9e7a11
#
_entry.id   d6d58c3b0b59dbbf6ef1c55fac9e7a11
#
_cell.length_a   1.000
_cell.length_b   1.000
_cell.length_c   1.000
_cell.angle_alpha   90.00
_cell.angle_beta   90.00
_cell.angle_gamma   90.00
#
_symmetry.space_group_name_H-M   'P 1'
#
loop_
_entity.id
_entity.type
_entity.pdbx_description
1 polymer ?
#
loop_
_entity_poly.entity_id
_entity_poly.type
_entity_poly.pdbx_seq_one_letter_code
_entity_poly.pdbx_strand_id
1 'polypeptide(L)'
;MFDSVAAAINDSIIDLKIENDEHQGQTKLYQWSANRGRDQYYTSIVRDLIDKIGTGYYKENNYLPPEAELAKLYGVSVATIRSALKVLNELGFAKTMNVKGTKVILQDTADTYRCMQHHTYRRDTLLYLSGLQLMTILIKPAARLAWDQIDTKTKAALSQQVKQGTAIPLALISECVIAHQPLQPLKEILRQVSQLLHWGYYYSFFAQGPASEQTLASRSWLAIEALQEKDAQQFAEALADCYCHVLDYVRDALVKCGLTAAAALITPDCSFY
;
A
#
# COMPACT_ATOMS: atom_id res chain seq x y z
N MET A 1 -20.34 -4.10 11.27
CA MET A 1 -18.98 -4.40 10.81
C MET A 1 -18.50 -5.77 11.32
N PHE A 2 -18.63 -6.11 12.60
CA PHE A 2 -18.27 -7.44 13.14
C PHE A 2 -19.11 -8.57 12.56
N ASP A 3 -20.40 -8.36 12.35
CA ASP A 3 -21.30 -9.38 11.79
C ASP A 3 -20.95 -9.75 10.32
N SER A 4 -20.48 -8.79 9.55
CA SER A 4 -20.04 -9.01 8.16
C SER A 4 -18.74 -9.82 8.08
N VAL A 5 -17.82 -9.61 9.02
CA VAL A 5 -16.57 -10.39 9.12
C VAL A 5 -16.86 -11.80 9.63
N ALA A 6 -17.72 -11.93 10.62
CA ALA A 6 -18.15 -13.22 11.16
C ALA A 6 -18.90 -14.07 10.10
N ALA A 7 -19.75 -13.44 9.30
CA ALA A 7 -20.42 -14.11 8.17
C ALA A 7 -19.42 -14.60 7.12
N ALA A 8 -18.46 -13.76 6.72
CA ALA A 8 -17.43 -14.14 5.75
C ALA A 8 -16.51 -15.27 6.26
N ILE A 9 -16.21 -15.29 7.56
CA ILE A 9 -15.45 -16.37 8.19
C ILE A 9 -16.27 -17.67 8.22
N ASN A 10 -17.55 -17.59 8.57
CA ASN A 10 -18.43 -18.76 8.57
C ASN A 10 -18.60 -19.36 7.17
N ASP A 11 -18.82 -18.55 6.15
CA ASP A 11 -18.93 -19.01 4.77
C ASP A 11 -17.64 -19.69 4.32
N SER A 12 -16.48 -19.12 4.65
CA SER A 12 -15.17 -19.74 4.37
C SER A 12 -14.96 -21.06 5.11
N ILE A 13 -15.47 -21.21 6.34
CA ILE A 13 -15.39 -22.47 7.10
C ILE A 13 -16.32 -23.54 6.52
N ILE A 14 -17.49 -23.14 6.00
CA ILE A 14 -18.43 -24.03 5.35
C ILE A 14 -17.84 -24.56 4.05
N ASP A 15 -17.24 -23.68 3.23
CA ASP A 15 -16.57 -24.07 1.99
C ASP A 15 -15.41 -25.04 2.23
N LEU A 16 -14.60 -24.80 3.29
CA LEU A 16 -13.53 -25.72 3.71
C LEU A 16 -14.03 -27.10 4.17
N LYS A 17 -15.22 -27.19 4.76
CA LYS A 17 -15.81 -28.46 5.16
C LYS A 17 -16.33 -29.26 3.96
N ILE A 18 -16.87 -28.59 2.95
CA ILE A 18 -17.37 -29.21 1.73
C ILE A 18 -16.20 -29.77 0.88
N GLU A 19 -15.09 -29.04 0.77
CA GLU A 19 -13.91 -29.50 0.03
C GLU A 19 -13.15 -30.66 0.71
N ASN A 20 -13.22 -30.80 2.04
CA ASN A 20 -12.53 -31.88 2.76
C ASN A 20 -13.20 -33.26 2.63
N ASP A 21 -14.46 -33.32 2.24
CA ASP A 21 -15.17 -34.61 2.06
C ASP A 21 -14.81 -35.30 0.74
N GLU A 22 -14.14 -34.63 -0.20
CA GLU A 22 -13.86 -35.24 -1.53
C GLU A 22 -12.38 -35.52 -1.84
N HIS A 23 -11.39 -35.09 -1.05
CA HIS A 23 -9.97 -35.33 -1.37
C HIS A 23 -9.08 -35.67 -0.16
N GLN A 24 -8.72 -36.94 -0.07
CA GLN A 24 -7.56 -37.39 0.71
C GLN A 24 -6.26 -36.86 0.09
N GLY A 25 -5.51 -36.02 0.84
CA GLY A 25 -4.06 -36.04 0.74
C GLY A 25 -3.29 -34.84 0.25
N GLN A 26 -3.84 -33.63 0.13
CA GLN A 26 -3.02 -32.42 0.03
C GLN A 26 -3.67 -31.27 0.79
N THR A 27 -3.08 -30.89 1.92
CA THR A 27 -3.42 -29.64 2.62
C THR A 27 -3.05 -28.46 1.71
N LYS A 28 -3.99 -27.97 0.92
CA LYS A 28 -3.83 -26.68 0.25
C LYS A 28 -3.74 -25.63 1.34
N LEU A 29 -2.57 -25.02 1.49
CA LEU A 29 -2.44 -23.83 2.33
C LEU A 29 -3.48 -22.81 1.84
N TYR A 30 -4.39 -22.41 2.74
CA TYR A 30 -5.35 -21.35 2.48
C TYR A 30 -4.58 -20.07 2.13
N GLN A 31 -4.68 -19.64 0.89
CA GLN A 31 -4.18 -18.34 0.47
C GLN A 31 -5.35 -17.35 0.48
N TRP A 32 -5.50 -16.64 1.59
CA TRP A 32 -6.36 -15.47 1.59
C TRP A 32 -5.78 -14.42 0.65
N SER A 33 -6.49 -14.10 -0.40
CA SER A 33 -6.16 -12.95 -1.26
C SER A 33 -7.25 -11.91 -1.06
N ALA A 34 -6.85 -10.65 -0.92
CA ALA A 34 -7.76 -9.52 -1.02
C ALA A 34 -8.27 -9.40 -2.47
N ASN A 35 -8.96 -10.45 -2.93
CA ASN A 35 -9.41 -10.55 -4.30
C ASN A 35 -10.55 -9.53 -4.49
N ARG A 36 -10.25 -8.43 -5.15
CA ARG A 36 -11.14 -7.29 -5.39
C ARG A 36 -12.20 -7.57 -6.46
N GLY A 37 -12.65 -8.81 -6.58
CA GLY A 37 -13.55 -9.25 -7.64
C GLY A 37 -12.83 -9.46 -8.98
N ARG A 38 -13.55 -9.76 -10.04
CA ARG A 38 -12.99 -9.90 -11.41
C ARG A 38 -12.53 -8.53 -11.90
N ASP A 39 -11.35 -8.10 -11.46
CA ASP A 39 -10.69 -6.95 -12.05
C ASP A 39 -10.43 -7.24 -13.52
N GLN A 40 -10.87 -6.36 -14.39
CA GLN A 40 -10.51 -6.46 -15.79
C GLN A 40 -8.98 -6.33 -15.90
N TYR A 41 -8.36 -7.09 -16.80
CA TYR A 41 -6.89 -7.12 -16.95
C TYR A 41 -6.24 -5.73 -17.04
N TYR A 42 -6.92 -4.76 -17.68
CA TYR A 42 -6.40 -3.41 -17.75
C TYR A 42 -6.32 -2.71 -16.39
N THR A 43 -7.16 -3.06 -15.41
CA THR A 43 -7.13 -2.44 -14.06
C THR A 43 -5.88 -2.83 -13.29
N SER A 44 -5.42 -4.08 -13.41
CA SER A 44 -4.16 -4.50 -12.80
C SER A 44 -2.96 -3.81 -13.44
N ILE A 45 -3.00 -3.57 -14.75
CA ILE A 45 -1.98 -2.82 -15.48
C ILE A 45 -1.96 -1.35 -15.04
N VAL A 46 -3.14 -0.74 -14.89
CA VAL A 46 -3.24 0.64 -14.37
C VAL A 46 -2.58 0.74 -13.00
N ARG A 47 -2.87 -0.19 -12.09
CA ARG A 47 -2.25 -0.22 -10.76
C ARG A 47 -0.73 -0.30 -10.85
N ASP A 48 -0.20 -1.25 -11.59
CA ASP A 48 1.25 -1.43 -11.71
C ASP A 48 1.94 -0.22 -12.35
N LEU A 49 1.31 0.40 -13.37
CA LEU A 49 1.84 1.63 -13.97
C LEU A 49 1.84 2.78 -12.96
N ILE A 50 0.77 2.92 -12.22
CA ILE A 50 0.66 3.90 -11.17
C ILE A 50 1.74 3.63 -10.11
N ASP A 51 1.92 2.41 -9.59
CA ASP A 51 2.98 2.04 -8.64
C ASP A 51 4.37 2.40 -9.17
N LYS A 52 4.65 2.12 -10.44
CA LYS A 52 5.92 2.47 -11.09
C LYS A 52 6.13 3.98 -11.23
N ILE A 53 5.06 4.75 -11.41
CA ILE A 53 5.12 6.22 -11.40
C ILE A 53 5.39 6.72 -9.98
N GLY A 54 4.63 6.25 -9.00
CA GLY A 54 4.76 6.67 -7.61
C GLY A 54 6.12 6.34 -6.98
N THR A 55 6.70 5.21 -7.33
CA THR A 55 8.06 4.81 -6.89
C THR A 55 9.17 5.51 -7.68
N GLY A 56 8.83 6.33 -8.68
CA GLY A 56 9.80 7.05 -9.51
C GLY A 56 10.51 6.16 -10.57
N TYR A 57 10.04 4.92 -10.78
CA TYR A 57 10.52 4.08 -11.88
C TYR A 57 10.22 4.75 -13.23
N TYR A 58 8.98 5.23 -13.43
CA TYR A 58 8.62 6.14 -14.49
C TYR A 58 8.59 7.56 -13.93
N LYS A 59 9.60 8.36 -14.27
CA LYS A 59 9.75 9.72 -13.75
C LYS A 59 8.78 10.70 -14.41
N GLU A 60 8.38 11.71 -13.65
CA GLU A 60 7.63 12.84 -14.16
C GLU A 60 8.28 13.43 -15.42
N ASN A 61 7.43 13.89 -16.34
CA ASN A 61 7.83 14.45 -17.63
C ASN A 61 8.49 13.48 -18.61
N ASN A 62 8.76 12.23 -18.24
CA ASN A 62 9.21 11.19 -19.17
C ASN A 62 8.03 10.51 -19.88
N TYR A 63 8.33 9.82 -20.96
CA TYR A 63 7.34 9.04 -21.70
C TYR A 63 7.32 7.60 -21.17
N LEU A 64 6.11 7.04 -21.07
CA LEU A 64 5.93 5.60 -20.91
C LEU A 64 6.42 4.88 -22.17
N PRO A 65 6.80 3.59 -22.06
CA PRO A 65 7.12 2.79 -23.24
C PRO A 65 5.97 2.79 -24.25
N PRO A 66 6.26 2.62 -25.55
CA PRO A 66 5.22 2.53 -26.58
C PRO A 66 4.19 1.43 -26.28
N GLU A 67 2.95 1.61 -26.75
CA GLU A 67 1.85 0.67 -26.52
C GLU A 67 2.21 -0.78 -26.87
N ALA A 68 2.93 -0.99 -27.97
CA ALA A 68 3.36 -2.33 -28.41
C ALA A 68 4.38 -2.97 -27.43
N GLU A 69 5.26 -2.17 -26.87
CA GLU A 69 6.24 -2.61 -25.89
C GLU A 69 5.56 -2.93 -24.53
N LEU A 70 4.65 -2.07 -24.08
CA LEU A 70 3.83 -2.34 -22.90
C LEU A 70 2.98 -3.61 -23.09
N ALA A 71 2.38 -3.80 -24.27
CA ALA A 71 1.61 -5.00 -24.58
C ALA A 71 2.46 -6.27 -24.46
N LYS A 72 3.70 -6.23 -24.94
CA LYS A 72 4.67 -7.32 -24.79
C LYS A 72 5.08 -7.52 -23.32
N LEU A 73 5.35 -6.44 -22.60
CA LEU A 73 5.77 -6.48 -21.19
C LEU A 73 4.70 -7.12 -20.29
N TYR A 74 3.42 -6.77 -20.51
CA TYR A 74 2.30 -7.28 -19.70
C TYR A 74 1.67 -8.56 -20.28
N GLY A 75 2.10 -9.04 -21.43
CA GLY A 75 1.54 -10.23 -22.07
C GLY A 75 0.07 -10.07 -22.49
N VAL A 76 -0.34 -8.87 -22.91
CA VAL A 76 -1.73 -8.52 -23.26
C VAL A 76 -1.83 -7.90 -24.66
N SER A 77 -3.06 -7.73 -25.14
CA SER A 77 -3.30 -7.02 -26.41
C SER A 77 -2.99 -5.52 -26.32
N VAL A 78 -2.63 -4.89 -27.45
CA VAL A 78 -2.49 -3.44 -27.53
C VAL A 78 -3.79 -2.72 -27.17
N ALA A 79 -4.94 -3.30 -27.49
CA ALA A 79 -6.24 -2.74 -27.10
C ALA A 79 -6.42 -2.68 -25.58
N THR A 80 -5.94 -3.69 -24.85
CA THR A 80 -5.93 -3.72 -23.39
C THR A 80 -5.04 -2.61 -22.81
N ILE A 81 -3.86 -2.40 -23.40
CA ILE A 81 -2.96 -1.30 -23.02
C ILE A 81 -3.61 0.05 -23.27
N ARG A 82 -4.25 0.26 -24.42
CA ARG A 82 -4.98 1.51 -24.71
C ARG A 82 -6.05 1.80 -23.69
N SER A 83 -6.80 0.77 -23.26
CA SER A 83 -7.79 0.90 -22.20
C SER A 83 -7.14 1.30 -20.88
N ALA A 84 -6.01 0.69 -20.52
CA ALA A 84 -5.26 1.05 -19.32
C ALA A 84 -4.73 2.50 -19.38
N LEU A 85 -4.10 2.89 -20.51
CA LEU A 85 -3.59 4.25 -20.69
C LEU A 85 -4.71 5.31 -20.71
N LYS A 86 -5.88 4.97 -21.25
CA LYS A 86 -7.06 5.85 -21.18
C LYS A 86 -7.44 6.13 -19.72
N VAL A 87 -7.55 5.08 -18.90
CA VAL A 87 -7.84 5.22 -17.48
C VAL A 87 -6.73 6.00 -16.77
N LEU A 88 -5.46 5.73 -17.07
CA LEU A 88 -4.33 6.46 -16.50
C LEU A 88 -4.39 7.98 -16.82
N ASN A 89 -4.83 8.33 -18.04
CA ASN A 89 -5.07 9.73 -18.44
C ASN A 89 -6.25 10.34 -17.68
N GLU A 90 -7.36 9.60 -17.57
CA GLU A 90 -8.56 10.05 -16.84
C GLU A 90 -8.26 10.33 -15.37
N LEU A 91 -7.31 9.60 -14.81
CA LEU A 91 -6.85 9.74 -13.44
C LEU A 91 -5.79 10.83 -13.25
N GLY A 92 -5.28 11.40 -14.32
CA GLY A 92 -4.28 12.46 -14.25
C GLY A 92 -2.85 11.99 -13.94
N PHE A 93 -2.55 10.69 -14.10
CA PHE A 93 -1.17 10.19 -13.95
C PHE A 93 -0.36 10.25 -15.24
N ALA A 94 -1.03 10.39 -16.35
CA ALA A 94 -0.38 10.51 -17.65
C ALA A 94 -1.19 11.38 -18.60
N LYS A 95 -0.54 11.81 -19.67
CA LYS A 95 -1.17 12.53 -20.78
C LYS A 95 -0.70 11.94 -22.10
N THR A 96 -1.62 11.31 -22.82
CA THR A 96 -1.33 10.82 -24.19
C THR A 96 -1.35 11.97 -25.16
N MET A 97 -0.29 12.12 -25.93
CA MET A 97 -0.13 13.12 -26.97
C MET A 97 -0.01 12.41 -28.31
N ASN A 98 -0.83 12.86 -29.29
CA ASN A 98 -0.78 12.32 -30.64
C ASN A 98 0.66 12.31 -31.17
N VAL A 99 1.08 11.18 -31.75
CA VAL A 99 2.40 10.96 -32.36
C VAL A 99 3.57 10.91 -31.35
N LYS A 100 3.48 11.55 -30.19
CA LYS A 100 4.57 11.64 -29.19
C LYS A 100 4.55 10.55 -28.13
N GLY A 101 3.42 9.89 -27.92
CA GLY A 101 3.26 8.85 -26.89
C GLY A 101 2.60 9.36 -25.61
N THR A 102 2.66 8.57 -24.56
CA THR A 102 2.05 8.87 -23.25
C THR A 102 3.09 9.39 -22.28
N LYS A 103 2.95 10.66 -21.89
CA LYS A 103 3.85 11.34 -20.96
C LYS A 103 3.35 11.19 -19.53
N VAL A 104 4.25 10.88 -18.62
CA VAL A 104 3.96 10.84 -17.17
C VAL A 104 3.77 12.27 -16.64
N ILE A 105 2.70 12.48 -15.91
CA ILE A 105 2.42 13.70 -15.17
C ILE A 105 2.13 13.34 -13.72
N LEU A 106 2.34 14.27 -12.79
CA LEU A 106 1.88 14.12 -11.42
C LEU A 106 0.47 14.69 -11.31
N GLN A 107 -0.37 14.01 -10.52
CA GLN A 107 -1.70 14.52 -10.21
C GLN A 107 -1.61 15.83 -9.42
N ASP A 108 -2.53 16.72 -9.67
CA ASP A 108 -2.81 17.84 -8.78
C ASP A 108 -4.03 17.56 -7.87
N THR A 109 -4.38 18.52 -7.02
CA THR A 109 -5.55 18.40 -6.13
C THR A 109 -6.87 18.26 -6.91
N ALA A 110 -6.96 18.88 -8.09
CA ALA A 110 -8.16 18.79 -8.93
C ALA A 110 -8.29 17.39 -9.56
N ASP A 111 -7.17 16.77 -9.92
CA ASP A 111 -7.12 15.39 -10.43
C ASP A 111 -7.55 14.42 -9.34
N THR A 112 -7.04 14.57 -8.12
CA THR A 112 -7.45 13.76 -6.96
C THR A 112 -8.94 13.90 -6.69
N TYR A 113 -9.48 15.13 -6.74
CA TYR A 113 -10.92 15.37 -6.59
C TYR A 113 -11.73 14.64 -7.67
N ARG A 114 -11.30 14.70 -8.94
CA ARG A 114 -11.97 13.97 -10.04
C ARG A 114 -11.94 12.45 -9.83
N CYS A 115 -10.83 11.91 -9.36
CA CYS A 115 -10.73 10.50 -9.01
C CYS A 115 -11.73 10.08 -7.93
N MET A 116 -11.96 10.94 -6.93
CA MET A 116 -12.92 10.67 -5.85
C MET A 116 -14.38 10.70 -6.33
N GLN A 117 -14.67 11.20 -7.51
CA GLN A 117 -16.00 11.07 -8.13
C GLN A 117 -16.23 9.68 -8.73
N HIS A 118 -15.19 8.89 -8.96
CA HIS A 118 -15.29 7.57 -9.57
C HIS A 118 -15.56 6.50 -8.51
N HIS A 119 -16.64 5.73 -8.65
CA HIS A 119 -17.07 4.73 -7.65
C HIS A 119 -15.96 3.71 -7.29
N THR A 120 -15.25 3.18 -8.29
CA THR A 120 -14.17 2.20 -8.08
C THR A 120 -13.03 2.78 -7.26
N TYR A 121 -12.62 4.02 -7.56
CA TYR A 121 -11.54 4.67 -6.82
C TYR A 121 -11.91 5.01 -5.39
N ARG A 122 -13.14 5.47 -5.16
CA ARG A 122 -13.65 5.70 -3.80
C ARG A 122 -13.59 4.44 -2.96
N ARG A 123 -14.02 3.31 -3.51
CA ARG A 123 -13.98 2.03 -2.82
C ARG A 123 -12.54 1.60 -2.52
N ASP A 124 -11.66 1.67 -3.49
CA ASP A 124 -10.26 1.27 -3.34
C ASP A 124 -9.52 2.20 -2.37
N THR A 125 -9.82 3.51 -2.39
CA THR A 125 -9.28 4.48 -1.44
C THR A 125 -9.76 4.21 -0.01
N LEU A 126 -11.04 3.87 0.20
CA LEU A 126 -11.55 3.49 1.52
C LEU A 126 -10.91 2.19 2.00
N LEU A 127 -10.67 1.23 1.12
CA LEU A 127 -9.97 0.00 1.46
C LEU A 127 -8.51 0.28 1.86
N TYR A 128 -7.83 1.17 1.13
CA TYR A 128 -6.49 1.64 1.49
C TYR A 128 -6.46 2.28 2.89
N LEU A 129 -7.37 3.22 3.18
CA LEU A 129 -7.47 3.83 4.52
C LEU A 129 -7.78 2.81 5.61
N SER A 130 -8.62 1.81 5.33
CA SER A 130 -8.88 0.70 6.25
C SER A 130 -7.64 -0.16 6.47
N GLY A 131 -6.82 -0.34 5.44
CA GLY A 131 -5.51 -0.98 5.53
C GLY A 131 -4.56 -0.19 6.44
N LEU A 132 -4.50 1.13 6.32
CA LEU A 132 -3.75 2.00 7.22
C LEU A 132 -4.23 1.88 8.66
N GLN A 133 -5.55 1.91 8.90
CA GLN A 133 -6.12 1.68 10.24
C GLN A 133 -5.66 0.34 10.84
N LEU A 134 -5.65 -0.71 10.04
CA LEU A 134 -5.22 -2.02 10.51
C LEU A 134 -3.72 -2.03 10.82
N MET A 135 -2.90 -1.36 10.00
CA MET A 135 -1.47 -1.20 10.28
C MET A 135 -1.20 -0.42 11.55
N THR A 136 -1.95 0.64 11.86
CA THR A 136 -1.74 1.37 13.13
C THR A 136 -1.92 0.47 14.36
N ILE A 137 -2.81 -0.53 14.28
CA ILE A 137 -3.05 -1.48 15.36
C ILE A 137 -1.96 -2.57 15.41
N LEU A 138 -1.60 -3.12 14.26
CA LEU A 138 -0.78 -4.34 14.19
C LEU A 138 0.72 -4.07 14.19
N ILE A 139 1.17 -2.89 13.75
CA ILE A 139 2.60 -2.68 13.50
C ILE A 139 3.44 -2.63 14.79
N LYS A 140 2.91 -2.06 15.88
CA LYS A 140 3.61 -1.98 17.16
C LYS A 140 3.89 -3.37 17.74
N PRO A 141 2.88 -4.24 17.96
CA PRO A 141 3.13 -5.60 18.42
C PRO A 141 3.96 -6.41 17.42
N ALA A 142 3.78 -6.20 16.10
CA ALA A 142 4.57 -6.86 15.09
C ALA A 142 6.06 -6.49 15.16
N ALA A 143 6.36 -5.20 15.33
CA ALA A 143 7.73 -4.72 15.49
C ALA A 143 8.42 -5.31 16.72
N ARG A 144 7.71 -5.42 17.84
CA ARG A 144 8.21 -6.07 19.06
C ARG A 144 8.51 -7.55 18.86
N LEU A 145 7.61 -8.29 18.21
CA LEU A 145 7.80 -9.72 17.93
C LEU A 145 8.95 -9.97 16.94
N ALA A 146 9.15 -9.09 15.97
CA ALA A 146 10.22 -9.19 15.00
C ALA A 146 11.59 -8.78 15.54
N TRP A 147 11.63 -8.02 16.63
CA TRP A 147 12.85 -7.37 17.13
C TRP A 147 14.03 -8.32 17.34
N ASP A 148 13.80 -9.45 18.02
CA ASP A 148 14.83 -10.43 18.33
C ASP A 148 15.20 -11.30 17.12
N GLN A 149 14.38 -11.29 16.08
CA GLN A 149 14.61 -12.00 14.81
C GLN A 149 15.46 -11.18 13.83
N ILE A 150 15.56 -9.86 14.03
CA ILE A 150 16.36 -8.97 13.19
C ILE A 150 17.77 -8.91 13.73
N ASP A 151 18.72 -9.55 13.04
CA ASP A 151 20.11 -9.57 13.47
C ASP A 151 20.80 -8.21 13.31
N THR A 152 21.95 -8.06 13.94
CA THR A 152 22.72 -6.80 13.93
C THR A 152 23.15 -6.39 12.53
N LYS A 153 23.44 -7.35 11.65
CA LYS A 153 23.84 -7.07 10.26
C LYS A 153 22.66 -6.50 9.47
N THR A 154 21.48 -7.08 9.61
CA THR A 154 20.24 -6.59 8.99
C THR A 154 19.88 -5.20 9.49
N LYS A 155 20.00 -4.93 10.82
CA LYS A 155 19.78 -3.61 11.40
C LYS A 155 20.72 -2.55 10.81
N ALA A 156 21.99 -2.87 10.66
CA ALA A 156 22.98 -1.99 10.05
C ALA A 156 22.70 -1.74 8.55
N ALA A 157 22.37 -2.80 7.80
CA ALA A 157 22.02 -2.70 6.39
C ALA A 157 20.76 -1.84 6.16
N LEU A 158 19.73 -2.01 6.96
CA LEU A 158 18.49 -1.21 6.91
C LEU A 158 18.80 0.27 7.16
N SER A 159 19.58 0.57 8.19
CA SER A 159 20.00 1.95 8.48
C SER A 159 20.78 2.58 7.33
N GLN A 160 21.62 1.81 6.65
CA GLN A 160 22.36 2.26 5.48
C GLN A 160 21.46 2.52 4.29
N GLN A 161 20.50 1.62 4.00
CA GLN A 161 19.55 1.78 2.90
C GLN A 161 18.68 3.01 3.07
N VAL A 162 18.20 3.27 4.29
CA VAL A 162 17.42 4.47 4.60
C VAL A 162 18.27 5.75 4.39
N LYS A 163 19.56 5.72 4.78
CA LYS A 163 20.50 6.84 4.55
C LYS A 163 20.75 7.13 3.07
N GLN A 164 20.72 6.10 2.23
CA GLN A 164 20.92 6.27 0.78
C GLN A 164 19.76 6.96 0.07
N GLY A 165 18.57 7.03 0.70
CA GLY A 165 17.41 7.76 0.17
C GLY A 165 16.84 7.19 -1.12
N THR A 166 17.11 5.91 -1.43
CA THR A 166 16.66 5.26 -2.68
C THR A 166 15.22 4.73 -2.60
N ALA A 167 14.67 4.66 -1.39
CA ALA A 167 13.30 4.19 -1.15
C ALA A 167 12.69 4.93 0.06
N ILE A 168 11.38 4.80 0.21
CA ILE A 168 10.65 5.41 1.31
C ILE A 168 11.03 4.72 2.63
N PRO A 169 11.55 5.46 3.62
CA PRO A 169 12.05 4.89 4.88
C PRO A 169 11.04 4.00 5.58
N LEU A 170 9.78 4.45 5.72
CA LEU A 170 8.72 3.69 6.37
C LEU A 170 8.46 2.34 5.67
N ALA A 171 8.50 2.30 4.34
CA ALA A 171 8.31 1.06 3.57
C ALA A 171 9.44 0.06 3.88
N LEU A 172 10.70 0.50 3.81
CA LEU A 172 11.85 -0.36 4.10
C LEU A 172 11.81 -0.95 5.52
N ILE A 173 11.48 -0.11 6.51
CA ILE A 173 11.39 -0.54 7.91
C ILE A 173 10.27 -1.56 8.08
N SER A 174 9.11 -1.29 7.49
CA SER A 174 7.94 -2.19 7.58
C SER A 174 8.18 -3.51 6.87
N GLU A 175 8.79 -3.51 5.69
CA GLU A 175 9.19 -4.73 4.98
C GLU A 175 10.16 -5.56 5.81
N CYS A 176 11.13 -4.93 6.47
CA CYS A 176 12.05 -5.62 7.37
C CYS A 176 11.29 -6.27 8.55
N VAL A 177 10.37 -5.55 9.20
CA VAL A 177 9.53 -6.09 10.29
C VAL A 177 8.68 -7.27 9.81
N ILE A 178 8.05 -7.15 8.64
CA ILE A 178 7.22 -8.22 8.06
C ILE A 178 8.07 -9.45 7.70
N ALA A 179 9.23 -9.24 7.10
CA ALA A 179 10.12 -10.33 6.72
C ALA A 179 10.57 -11.19 7.93
N HIS A 180 10.79 -10.54 9.08
CA HIS A 180 11.29 -11.17 10.31
C HIS A 180 10.17 -11.53 11.30
N GLN A 181 8.90 -11.56 10.88
CA GLN A 181 7.83 -12.02 11.75
C GLN A 181 7.96 -13.49 12.11
N PRO A 182 8.02 -13.86 13.42
CA PRO A 182 8.06 -15.25 13.84
C PRO A 182 6.70 -15.97 13.70
N LEU A 183 5.59 -15.22 13.76
CA LEU A 183 4.24 -15.76 13.67
C LEU A 183 3.77 -15.74 12.21
N GLN A 184 3.71 -16.90 11.56
CA GLN A 184 3.33 -17.01 10.14
C GLN A 184 1.95 -16.40 9.83
N PRO A 185 0.88 -16.61 10.63
CA PRO A 185 -0.40 -15.95 10.36
C PRO A 185 -0.30 -14.41 10.37
N LEU A 186 0.41 -13.84 11.35
CA LEU A 186 0.62 -12.39 11.41
C LEU A 186 1.44 -11.87 10.23
N LYS A 187 2.50 -12.61 9.85
CA LYS A 187 3.31 -12.29 8.67
C LYS A 187 2.47 -12.21 7.41
N GLU A 188 1.58 -13.18 7.20
CA GLU A 188 0.72 -13.20 6.03
C GLU A 188 -0.29 -12.05 6.03
N ILE A 189 -0.93 -11.78 7.18
CA ILE A 189 -1.85 -10.64 7.32
C ILE A 189 -1.14 -9.33 7.00
N LEU A 190 0.03 -9.09 7.61
CA LEU A 190 0.79 -7.86 7.37
C LEU A 190 1.23 -7.74 5.92
N ARG A 191 1.65 -8.84 5.28
CA ARG A 191 2.02 -8.86 3.86
C ARG A 191 0.85 -8.49 2.96
N GLN A 192 -0.34 -9.02 3.22
CA GLN A 192 -1.55 -8.71 2.46
C GLN A 192 -1.99 -7.26 2.67
N VAL A 193 -1.95 -6.78 3.90
CA VAL A 193 -2.25 -5.37 4.21
C VAL A 193 -1.24 -4.44 3.54
N SER A 194 0.06 -4.75 3.60
CA SER A 194 1.11 -3.98 2.94
C SER A 194 0.86 -3.86 1.42
N GLN A 195 0.37 -4.93 0.76
CA GLN A 195 -0.01 -4.85 -0.66
C GLN A 195 -1.15 -3.87 -0.92
N LEU A 196 -2.09 -3.70 0.02
CA LEU A 196 -3.13 -2.67 -0.09
C LEU A 196 -2.56 -1.26 0.05
N LEU A 197 -1.45 -1.12 0.78
CA LEU A 197 -0.83 0.17 1.06
C LEU A 197 0.06 0.69 -0.07
N HIS A 198 0.38 -0.12 -1.07
CA HIS A 198 1.10 0.35 -2.27
C HIS A 198 0.40 1.54 -2.96
N TRP A 199 -0.91 1.66 -2.80
CA TRP A 199 -1.67 2.83 -3.25
C TRP A 199 -1.36 4.13 -2.50
N GLY A 200 -0.81 4.04 -1.31
CA GLY A 200 -0.58 5.19 -0.43
C GLY A 200 0.46 6.16 -0.92
N TYR A 201 1.37 5.69 -1.74
CA TYR A 201 2.36 6.56 -2.37
C TYR A 201 1.70 7.68 -3.18
N TYR A 202 0.49 7.47 -3.68
CA TYR A 202 -0.24 8.46 -4.47
C TYR A 202 -0.83 9.56 -3.63
N TYR A 203 -1.42 9.20 -2.50
CA TYR A 203 -2.11 10.15 -1.65
C TYR A 203 -1.16 10.97 -0.78
N SER A 204 0.00 10.43 -0.43
CA SER A 204 1.02 11.18 0.30
C SER A 204 1.75 12.20 -0.57
N PHE A 205 1.94 11.93 -1.86
CA PHE A 205 2.54 12.88 -2.78
C PHE A 205 1.63 14.07 -3.10
N PHE A 206 0.32 13.84 -3.17
CA PHE A 206 -0.62 14.86 -3.66
C PHE A 206 -1.19 15.74 -2.58
N ALA A 207 -1.16 15.26 -1.37
CA ALA A 207 -1.85 15.97 -0.31
C ALA A 207 -1.14 17.24 0.08
N GLN A 208 0.17 17.42 -0.05
CA GLN A 208 0.82 18.62 0.40
C GLN A 208 2.27 18.83 0.13
N GLY A 209 2.88 18.48 -0.85
CA GLY A 209 4.25 18.93 -1.15
C GLY A 209 5.33 18.60 -0.09
N PRO A 210 6.49 19.26 -0.16
CA PRO A 210 7.71 18.84 0.56
C PRO A 210 7.61 18.76 2.09
N ALA A 211 6.70 19.48 2.72
CA ALA A 211 6.61 19.55 4.18
C ALA A 211 6.10 18.23 4.82
N SER A 212 5.21 17.50 4.16
CA SER A 212 4.68 16.24 4.72
C SER A 212 5.65 15.07 4.53
N GLU A 213 6.37 15.05 3.43
CA GLU A 213 7.44 14.07 3.20
C GLU A 213 8.56 14.26 4.21
N GLN A 214 8.96 15.50 4.50
CA GLN A 214 9.94 15.80 5.53
C GLN A 214 9.48 15.35 6.91
N THR A 215 8.21 15.55 7.26
CA THR A 215 7.66 15.12 8.55
C THR A 215 7.64 13.61 8.68
N LEU A 216 7.20 12.87 7.65
CA LEU A 216 7.21 11.41 7.67
C LEU A 216 8.64 10.85 7.67
N ALA A 217 9.55 11.46 6.90
CA ALA A 217 10.96 11.10 6.91
C ALA A 217 11.57 11.29 8.31
N SER A 218 11.32 12.43 8.96
CA SER A 218 11.81 12.72 10.31
C SER A 218 11.27 11.71 11.34
N ARG A 219 9.99 11.34 11.27
CA ARG A 219 9.39 10.32 12.14
C ARG A 219 10.00 8.93 11.90
N SER A 220 10.20 8.57 10.63
CA SER A 220 10.84 7.30 10.28
C SER A 220 12.29 7.22 10.76
N TRP A 221 12.99 8.36 10.83
CA TRP A 221 14.33 8.44 11.41
C TRP A 221 14.37 8.09 12.90
N LEU A 222 13.35 8.48 13.67
CA LEU A 222 13.28 8.08 15.09
C LEU A 222 13.23 6.55 15.24
N ALA A 223 12.55 5.84 14.34
CA ALA A 223 12.57 4.38 14.34
C ALA A 223 13.97 3.81 14.02
N ILE A 224 14.71 4.44 13.09
CA ILE A 224 16.08 4.03 12.78
C ILE A 224 17.05 4.32 13.93
N GLU A 225 16.89 5.44 14.61
CA GLU A 225 17.68 5.79 15.81
C GLU A 225 17.43 4.76 16.91
N ALA A 226 16.18 4.47 17.23
CA ALA A 226 15.81 3.45 18.21
C ALA A 226 16.36 2.06 17.84
N LEU A 227 16.41 1.73 16.54
CA LEU A 227 17.04 0.50 16.07
C LEU A 227 18.55 0.45 16.35
N GLN A 228 19.24 1.60 16.24
CA GLN A 228 20.67 1.72 16.52
C GLN A 228 20.97 1.72 18.03
N GLU A 229 20.12 2.37 18.82
CA GLU A 229 20.22 2.44 20.29
C GLU A 229 19.81 1.13 20.98
N LYS A 230 19.32 0.17 20.20
CA LYS A 230 18.82 -1.13 20.66
C LYS A 230 17.62 -1.03 21.62
N ASP A 231 16.78 -0.03 21.40
CA ASP A 231 15.53 0.13 22.14
C ASP A 231 14.33 -0.41 21.33
N ALA A 232 13.90 -1.63 21.69
CA ALA A 232 12.80 -2.34 21.05
C ALA A 232 11.46 -1.62 21.25
N GLN A 233 11.28 -1.00 22.42
CA GLN A 233 10.04 -0.31 22.76
C GLN A 233 9.92 0.97 21.92
N GLN A 234 10.95 1.79 21.93
CA GLN A 234 10.99 3.03 21.18
C GLN A 234 10.89 2.79 19.66
N PHE A 235 11.54 1.72 19.16
CA PHE A 235 11.42 1.31 17.77
C PHE A 235 9.97 1.03 17.37
N ALA A 236 9.26 0.23 18.19
CA ALA A 236 7.88 -0.15 17.91
C ALA A 236 6.92 1.05 18.01
N GLU A 237 7.16 1.95 18.97
CA GLU A 237 6.37 3.17 19.16
C GLU A 237 6.59 4.17 18.02
N ALA A 238 7.82 4.41 17.62
CA ALA A 238 8.12 5.30 16.51
C ALA A 238 7.52 4.81 15.19
N LEU A 239 7.52 3.48 14.96
CA LEU A 239 6.91 2.90 13.77
C LEU A 239 5.38 3.02 13.79
N ALA A 240 4.74 2.82 14.94
CA ALA A 240 3.30 3.02 15.10
C ALA A 240 2.91 4.49 14.87
N ASP A 241 3.69 5.43 15.43
CA ASP A 241 3.47 6.87 15.24
C ASP A 241 3.56 7.28 13.76
N CYS A 242 4.45 6.67 12.98
CA CYS A 242 4.51 6.89 11.54
C CYS A 242 3.18 6.51 10.86
N TYR A 243 2.62 5.35 11.17
CA TYR A 243 1.35 4.89 10.58
C TYR A 243 0.15 5.72 11.04
N CYS A 244 0.08 6.11 12.31
CA CYS A 244 -0.94 7.02 12.82
C CYS A 244 -0.89 8.36 12.07
N HIS A 245 0.30 8.92 11.92
CA HIS A 245 0.51 10.16 11.19
C HIS A 245 0.07 10.06 9.72
N VAL A 246 0.44 8.98 9.01
CA VAL A 246 0.04 8.76 7.62
C VAL A 246 -1.47 8.62 7.50
N LEU A 247 -2.11 7.85 8.41
CA LEU A 247 -3.56 7.68 8.41
C LEU A 247 -4.30 9.00 8.56
N ASP A 248 -3.94 9.79 9.58
CA ASP A 248 -4.59 11.07 9.85
C ASP A 248 -4.43 12.02 8.67
N TYR A 249 -3.21 12.13 8.21
CA TYR A 249 -2.84 13.04 7.14
C TYR A 249 -3.57 12.72 5.82
N VAL A 250 -3.51 11.45 5.39
CA VAL A 250 -4.14 11.02 4.14
C VAL A 250 -5.66 11.08 4.25
N ARG A 251 -6.23 10.66 5.37
CA ARG A 251 -7.68 10.75 5.63
C ARG A 251 -8.17 12.19 5.47
N ASP A 252 -7.50 13.14 6.13
CA ASP A 252 -7.90 14.54 6.11
C ASP A 252 -7.78 15.17 4.71
N ALA A 253 -6.74 14.79 3.96
CA ALA A 253 -6.57 15.22 2.59
C ALA A 253 -7.69 14.67 1.68
N LEU A 254 -8.02 13.38 1.81
CA LEU A 254 -9.07 12.74 1.01
C LEU A 254 -10.46 13.26 1.34
N VAL A 255 -10.73 13.59 2.60
CA VAL A 255 -12.00 14.27 2.99
C VAL A 255 -12.10 15.63 2.29
N LYS A 256 -11.02 16.41 2.26
CA LYS A 256 -10.96 17.70 1.53
C LYS A 256 -11.16 17.50 0.02
N CYS A 257 -10.74 16.37 -0.53
CA CYS A 257 -10.94 16.01 -1.92
C CYS A 257 -12.34 15.37 -2.20
N GLY A 258 -13.26 15.41 -1.24
CA GLY A 258 -14.66 14.97 -1.43
C GLY A 258 -14.96 13.54 -1.01
N LEU A 259 -14.00 12.78 -0.43
CA LEU A 259 -14.25 11.45 0.11
C LEU A 259 -14.80 11.56 1.54
N THR A 260 -16.02 12.10 1.69
CA THR A 260 -16.63 12.35 3.00
C THR A 260 -16.79 11.11 3.87
N ALA A 261 -16.96 9.92 3.27
CA ALA A 261 -17.03 8.65 3.99
C ALA A 261 -15.74 8.35 4.79
N ALA A 262 -14.59 8.91 4.38
CA ALA A 262 -13.33 8.76 5.09
C ALA A 262 -13.35 9.46 6.47
N ALA A 263 -14.20 10.45 6.69
CA ALA A 263 -14.32 11.13 7.97
C ALA A 263 -14.82 10.21 9.11
N ALA A 264 -15.50 9.11 8.76
CA ALA A 264 -15.94 8.10 9.73
C ALA A 264 -14.81 7.15 10.18
N LEU A 265 -13.67 7.16 9.49
CA LEU A 265 -12.51 6.35 9.85
C LEU A 265 -11.72 7.07 10.96
N ILE A 266 -11.72 6.48 12.14
CA ILE A 266 -10.98 7.00 13.29
C ILE A 266 -9.55 6.45 13.32
N THR A 267 -8.62 7.21 13.84
CA THR A 267 -7.28 6.69 14.19
C THR A 267 -7.42 5.88 15.49
N PRO A 268 -7.08 4.59 15.49
CA PRO A 268 -7.16 3.80 16.71
C PRO A 268 -6.22 4.36 17.78
N ASP A 269 -6.68 4.34 19.02
CA ASP A 269 -5.81 4.64 20.15
C ASP A 269 -4.89 3.44 20.41
N CYS A 270 -3.63 3.58 20.07
CA CYS A 270 -2.61 2.54 20.20
C CYS A 270 -1.84 2.62 21.52
N SER A 271 -2.27 3.44 22.47
CA SER A 271 -1.59 3.59 23.76
C SER A 271 -1.71 2.36 24.65
N PHE A 272 -2.70 1.50 24.40
CA PHE A 272 -2.99 0.30 25.20
C PHE A 272 -2.35 -1.01 24.68
N TYR A 273 -1.65 -1.02 23.57
CA TYR A 273 -1.06 -2.24 22.96
C TYR A 273 0.44 -2.28 23.01
#